data_772ab21f85af7b750c17a2bfd8845c64
#
_entry.id   772ab21f85af7b750c17a2bfd8845c64
#
_cell.length_a   1.000
_cell.length_b   1.000
_cell.length_c   1.000
_cell.angle_alpha   90.00
_cell.angle_beta   90.00
_cell.angle_gamma   90.00
#
_symmetry.space_group_name_H-M   'P 1'
#
loop_
_entity.id
_entity.type
_entity.pdbx_description
1 polymer ?
#
loop_
_entity_poly.entity_id
_entity_poly.type
_entity_poly.pdbx_seq_one_letter_code
_entity_poly.pdbx_strand_id
1 'polypeptide(L)'
;MSAPPVLVVFGARNVGRAVVADRLAAGWRALAVARSDETLDALRAAHPGVEVLRGDAGDHDTVAEALARAERDLGGLDLVVNATTSVPRDHSFGGGPVIDAPPERLESWMSGFLPAAWAILRAGGAALDRRGSGTLVQISGGSARRAMPGRGPWAAAQFGARALTHALAQELRPRGVHVALLVADGVIQTERNPMEGRPPEESLTAEDVAAAVAYLASQTPRAWTHELVITPAGDTWVP
;
A
#
# COMPACT_ATOMS: atom_id res chain seq x y z
N MET A 1 -7.08 9.25 29.07
CA MET A 1 -7.15 9.33 27.59
C MET A 1 -6.20 8.26 27.06
N SER A 2 -6.65 7.40 26.14
CA SER A 2 -5.76 6.45 25.46
C SER A 2 -4.72 7.21 24.63
N ALA A 3 -3.52 6.63 24.48
CA ALA A 3 -2.51 7.20 23.60
C ALA A 3 -3.05 7.27 22.15
N PRO A 4 -2.63 8.28 21.35
CA PRO A 4 -3.00 8.34 19.93
C PRO A 4 -2.55 7.07 19.19
N PRO A 5 -3.37 6.54 18.28
CA PRO A 5 -2.98 5.38 17.48
C PRO A 5 -1.85 5.72 16.50
N VAL A 6 -1.10 4.71 16.09
CA VAL A 6 0.13 4.85 15.30
C VAL A 6 0.03 4.15 13.95
N LEU A 7 0.36 4.90 12.90
CA LEU A 7 0.45 4.47 11.51
C LEU A 7 1.91 4.32 11.07
N VAL A 8 2.23 3.23 10.36
CA VAL A 8 3.45 3.13 9.54
C VAL A 8 3.05 2.96 8.07
N VAL A 9 3.54 3.86 7.20
CA VAL A 9 3.31 3.80 5.75
C VAL A 9 4.61 3.55 5.02
N PHE A 10 4.63 2.53 4.19
CA PHE A 10 5.69 2.28 3.22
C PHE A 10 5.26 2.77 1.84
N GLY A 11 6.06 3.66 1.23
CA GLY A 11 5.73 4.30 -0.04
C GLY A 11 5.00 5.65 0.13
N ALA A 12 5.69 6.65 0.69
CA ALA A 12 5.16 7.96 1.12
C ALA A 12 4.88 8.98 0.00
N ARG A 13 4.87 8.59 -1.28
CA ARG A 13 4.48 9.43 -2.41
C ARG A 13 3.00 9.21 -2.74
N ASN A 14 2.33 10.14 -3.40
CA ASN A 14 0.94 10.02 -3.86
C ASN A 14 -0.01 9.42 -2.79
N VAL A 15 -0.45 8.19 -2.98
CA VAL A 15 -1.38 7.49 -2.09
C VAL A 15 -0.88 7.43 -0.65
N GLY A 16 0.39 7.07 -0.43
CA GLY A 16 0.94 7.04 0.94
C GLY A 16 0.95 8.40 1.60
N ARG A 17 1.19 9.48 0.85
CA ARG A 17 1.08 10.87 1.36
C ARG A 17 -0.35 11.18 1.80
N ALA A 18 -1.35 10.81 0.98
CA ALA A 18 -2.76 11.02 1.32
C ALA A 18 -3.18 10.22 2.57
N VAL A 19 -2.72 8.97 2.70
CA VAL A 19 -2.97 8.16 3.91
C VAL A 19 -2.36 8.81 5.15
N VAL A 20 -1.12 9.33 5.07
CA VAL A 20 -0.50 10.06 6.18
C VAL A 20 -1.30 11.29 6.53
N ALA A 21 -1.67 12.13 5.54
CA ALA A 21 -2.45 13.35 5.74
C ALA A 21 -3.79 13.06 6.44
N ASP A 22 -4.51 12.08 5.94
CA ASP A 22 -5.81 11.67 6.47
C ASP A 22 -5.71 11.18 7.93
N ARG A 23 -4.73 10.34 8.25
CA ARG A 23 -4.57 9.82 9.61
C ARG A 23 -4.06 10.86 10.59
N LEU A 24 -3.12 11.74 10.20
CA LEU A 24 -2.70 12.86 11.04
C LEU A 24 -3.87 13.81 11.35
N ALA A 25 -4.72 14.11 10.36
CA ALA A 25 -5.93 14.91 10.57
C ALA A 25 -6.92 14.24 11.54
N ALA A 26 -6.93 12.90 11.59
CA ALA A 26 -7.72 12.12 12.55
C ALA A 26 -7.04 11.97 13.94
N GLY A 27 -5.93 12.66 14.19
CA GLY A 27 -5.22 12.66 15.47
C GLY A 27 -4.29 11.47 15.71
N TRP A 28 -3.93 10.73 14.66
CA TRP A 28 -2.95 9.66 14.72
C TRP A 28 -1.52 10.21 14.74
N ARG A 29 -0.56 9.40 15.20
CA ARG A 29 0.87 9.58 14.91
C ARG A 29 1.21 8.79 13.66
N ALA A 30 2.20 9.24 12.89
CA ALA A 30 2.59 8.58 11.66
C ALA A 30 4.09 8.54 11.47
N LEU A 31 4.58 7.39 10.98
CA LEU A 31 5.91 7.20 10.42
C LEU A 31 5.79 6.80 8.95
N ALA A 32 6.49 7.51 8.09
CA ALA A 32 6.46 7.29 6.66
C ALA A 32 7.84 6.87 6.11
N VAL A 33 7.87 5.84 5.27
CA VAL A 33 9.10 5.31 4.67
C VAL A 33 9.10 5.60 3.17
N ALA A 34 10.20 6.19 2.67
CA ALA A 34 10.44 6.38 1.25
C ALA A 34 11.94 6.35 0.90
N ARG A 35 12.25 6.11 -0.38
CA ARG A 35 13.63 6.03 -0.87
C ARG A 35 14.28 7.40 -1.13
N SER A 36 13.48 8.41 -1.39
CA SER A 36 13.92 9.72 -1.84
C SER A 36 13.77 10.76 -0.72
N ASP A 37 14.83 11.50 -0.45
CA ASP A 37 14.80 12.60 0.51
C ASP A 37 13.82 13.69 0.08
N GLU A 38 13.73 13.98 -1.21
CA GLU A 38 12.75 14.93 -1.78
C GLU A 38 11.31 14.58 -1.36
N THR A 39 10.95 13.29 -1.44
CA THR A 39 9.61 12.83 -1.01
C THR A 39 9.40 13.03 0.50
N LEU A 40 10.41 12.73 1.30
CA LEU A 40 10.34 12.83 2.76
C LEU A 40 10.33 14.28 3.22
N ASP A 41 11.13 15.14 2.61
CA ASP A 41 11.18 16.57 2.94
C ASP A 41 9.89 17.30 2.55
N ALA A 42 9.32 16.97 1.38
CA ALA A 42 8.00 17.46 0.99
C ALA A 42 6.91 17.04 1.97
N LEU A 43 6.98 15.79 2.47
CA LEU A 43 6.04 15.29 3.46
C LEU A 43 6.19 15.99 4.82
N ARG A 44 7.43 16.20 5.30
CA ARG A 44 7.70 16.95 6.54
C ARG A 44 7.25 18.41 6.45
N ALA A 45 7.47 19.04 5.30
CA ALA A 45 7.05 20.43 5.08
C ALA A 45 5.52 20.56 5.12
N ALA A 46 4.80 19.60 4.55
CA ALA A 46 3.34 19.59 4.57
C ALA A 46 2.75 19.16 5.93
N HIS A 47 3.45 18.30 6.68
CA HIS A 47 2.98 17.70 7.93
C HIS A 47 4.11 17.66 8.98
N PRO A 48 4.35 18.76 9.74
CA PRO A 48 5.48 18.85 10.68
C PRO A 48 5.51 17.80 11.79
N GLY A 49 4.36 17.15 12.04
CA GLY A 49 4.25 16.08 13.05
C GLY A 49 4.53 14.67 12.54
N VAL A 50 4.91 14.51 11.26
CA VAL A 50 5.21 13.19 10.71
C VAL A 50 6.66 12.80 11.00
N GLU A 51 6.85 11.58 11.49
CA GLU A 51 8.17 10.95 11.49
C GLU A 51 8.45 10.35 10.12
N VAL A 52 9.69 10.41 9.68
CA VAL A 52 10.09 9.82 8.41
C VAL A 52 11.37 9.00 8.53
N LEU A 53 11.45 7.96 7.71
CA LEU A 53 12.62 7.09 7.58
C LEU A 53 12.96 6.94 6.09
N ARG A 54 14.20 7.25 5.73
CA ARG A 54 14.72 6.95 4.40
C ARG A 54 15.12 5.48 4.32
N GLY A 55 14.60 4.77 3.32
CA GLY A 55 14.98 3.39 3.05
C GLY A 55 14.14 2.74 1.95
N ASP A 56 14.57 1.56 1.53
CA ASP A 56 13.83 0.75 0.56
C ASP A 56 12.94 -0.26 1.31
N ALA A 57 11.67 -0.25 0.99
CA ALA A 57 10.71 -1.18 1.59
C ALA A 57 10.91 -2.65 1.16
N GLY A 58 11.75 -2.91 0.16
CA GLY A 58 12.21 -4.25 -0.20
C GLY A 58 13.34 -4.76 0.69
N ASP A 59 13.98 -3.87 1.45
CA ASP A 59 15.01 -4.22 2.42
C ASP A 59 14.38 -4.58 3.77
N HIS A 60 14.68 -5.78 4.26
CA HIS A 60 14.13 -6.30 5.50
C HIS A 60 14.53 -5.49 6.73
N ASP A 61 15.76 -4.97 6.76
CA ASP A 61 16.27 -4.19 7.88
C ASP A 61 15.59 -2.81 7.94
N THR A 62 15.36 -2.18 6.79
CA THR A 62 14.57 -0.94 6.70
C THR A 62 13.16 -1.13 7.24
N VAL A 63 12.48 -2.23 6.86
CA VAL A 63 11.13 -2.51 7.35
C VAL A 63 11.14 -2.77 8.86
N ALA A 64 12.08 -3.57 9.35
CA ALA A 64 12.20 -3.87 10.77
C ALA A 64 12.46 -2.60 11.61
N GLU A 65 13.37 -1.73 11.16
CA GLU A 65 13.67 -0.46 11.83
C GLU A 65 12.45 0.48 11.85
N ALA A 66 11.70 0.60 10.75
CA ALA A 66 10.50 1.42 10.71
C ALA A 66 9.46 0.99 11.76
N LEU A 67 9.22 -0.31 11.87
CA LEU A 67 8.27 -0.87 12.83
C LEU A 67 8.78 -0.70 14.27
N ALA A 68 10.06 -0.96 14.53
CA ALA A 68 10.67 -0.77 15.84
C ALA A 68 10.65 0.70 16.27
N ARG A 69 10.91 1.65 15.35
CA ARG A 69 10.79 3.09 15.65
C ARG A 69 9.38 3.49 16.00
N ALA A 70 8.37 2.98 15.28
CA ALA A 70 6.99 3.26 15.60
C ALA A 70 6.62 2.81 17.02
N GLU A 71 7.01 1.60 17.40
CA GLU A 71 6.78 1.08 18.75
C GLU A 71 7.55 1.88 19.82
N ARG A 72 8.82 2.20 19.59
CA ARG A 72 9.70 2.89 20.55
C ARG A 72 9.41 4.38 20.66
N ASP A 73 9.34 5.09 19.53
CA ASP A 73 9.36 6.55 19.48
C ASP A 73 7.95 7.14 19.37
N LEU A 74 7.00 6.40 18.76
CA LEU A 74 5.60 6.79 18.64
C LEU A 74 4.67 6.05 19.63
N GLY A 75 5.19 5.08 20.35
CA GLY A 75 4.49 4.40 21.45
C GLY A 75 3.46 3.36 21.01
N GLY A 76 3.50 2.87 19.77
CA GLY A 76 2.58 1.83 19.32
C GLY A 76 2.70 1.48 17.84
N LEU A 77 1.83 0.56 17.41
CA LEU A 77 1.69 0.16 16.01
C LEU A 77 0.25 -0.34 15.78
N ASP A 78 -0.63 0.49 15.25
CA ASP A 78 -2.04 0.17 15.08
C ASP A 78 -2.42 -0.09 13.62
N LEU A 79 -1.71 0.55 12.68
CA LEU A 79 -1.95 0.43 11.25
C LEU A 79 -0.62 0.37 10.47
N VAL A 80 -0.46 -0.67 9.67
CA VAL A 80 0.63 -0.80 8.70
C VAL A 80 0.04 -0.73 7.29
N VAL A 81 0.57 0.16 6.45
CA VAL A 81 0.10 0.31 5.07
C VAL A 81 1.25 0.13 4.08
N ASN A 82 1.10 -0.83 3.18
CA ASN A 82 1.96 -0.94 2.02
C ASN A 82 1.34 -0.18 0.83
N ALA A 83 1.83 1.02 0.58
CA ALA A 83 1.51 1.86 -0.58
C ALA A 83 2.66 1.91 -1.59
N THR A 84 3.59 0.94 -1.53
CA THR A 84 4.69 0.88 -2.49
C THR A 84 4.18 0.48 -3.87
N THR A 85 4.73 1.12 -4.88
CA THR A 85 4.59 0.72 -6.27
C THR A 85 5.94 0.84 -6.96
N SER A 86 6.28 -0.14 -7.77
CA SER A 86 7.47 -0.09 -8.59
C SER A 86 7.08 -0.40 -10.02
N VAL A 87 7.26 0.59 -10.88
CA VAL A 87 7.12 0.44 -12.34
C VAL A 87 8.53 0.53 -12.90
N PRO A 88 9.02 -0.49 -13.59
CA PRO A 88 10.31 -0.42 -14.28
C PRO A 88 10.36 0.78 -15.23
N ARG A 89 11.45 1.56 -15.19
CA ARG A 89 11.52 2.87 -15.88
C ARG A 89 11.67 2.76 -17.39
N ASP A 90 12.20 1.66 -17.84
CA ASP A 90 12.62 1.39 -19.22
C ASP A 90 11.60 0.56 -20.02
N HIS A 91 10.40 0.36 -19.47
CA HIS A 91 9.44 -0.55 -20.04
C HIS A 91 8.04 0.06 -20.20
N SER A 92 7.30 -0.46 -21.18
CA SER A 92 5.87 -0.20 -21.29
C SER A 92 5.14 -0.65 -20.04
N PHE A 93 4.13 0.12 -19.62
CA PHE A 93 3.32 -0.23 -18.45
C PHE A 93 2.72 -1.63 -18.60
N GLY A 94 2.91 -2.47 -17.59
CA GLY A 94 2.39 -3.83 -17.55
C GLY A 94 3.34 -4.91 -18.09
N GLY A 95 4.39 -4.54 -18.80
CA GLY A 95 5.43 -5.46 -19.28
C GLY A 95 5.29 -5.95 -20.72
N GLY A 96 4.18 -5.63 -21.41
CA GLY A 96 3.94 -6.00 -22.80
C GLY A 96 3.24 -7.36 -23.00
N PRO A 97 2.91 -7.73 -24.25
CA PRO A 97 2.32 -9.02 -24.60
C PRO A 97 3.21 -10.18 -24.16
N VAL A 98 2.60 -11.24 -23.61
CA VAL A 98 3.37 -12.37 -23.04
C VAL A 98 4.23 -13.10 -24.08
N ILE A 99 3.73 -13.21 -25.32
CA ILE A 99 4.46 -13.90 -26.40
C ILE A 99 5.67 -13.12 -26.92
N ASP A 100 5.66 -11.79 -26.75
CA ASP A 100 6.69 -10.89 -27.28
C ASP A 100 7.62 -10.35 -26.17
N ALA A 101 7.23 -10.53 -24.90
CA ALA A 101 8.01 -10.03 -23.78
C ALA A 101 9.27 -10.87 -23.56
N PRO A 102 10.46 -10.25 -23.50
CA PRO A 102 11.68 -11.00 -23.19
C PRO A 102 11.64 -11.52 -21.74
N PRO A 103 12.37 -12.62 -21.44
CA PRO A 103 12.32 -13.26 -20.11
C PRO A 103 12.61 -12.30 -18.95
N GLU A 104 13.52 -11.37 -19.10
CA GLU A 104 13.95 -10.38 -18.11
C GLU A 104 12.80 -9.44 -17.71
N ARG A 105 11.77 -9.35 -18.55
CA ARG A 105 10.61 -8.52 -18.29
C ARG A 105 9.80 -9.02 -17.10
N LEU A 106 9.60 -10.33 -17.00
CA LEU A 106 8.92 -10.93 -15.85
C LEU A 106 9.72 -10.68 -14.57
N GLU A 107 11.04 -10.95 -14.61
CA GLU A 107 11.92 -10.75 -13.46
C GLU A 107 11.89 -9.29 -12.95
N SER A 108 11.97 -8.34 -13.86
CA SER A 108 11.94 -6.90 -13.56
C SER A 108 10.66 -6.47 -12.83
N TRP A 109 9.50 -6.99 -13.22
CA TRP A 109 8.24 -6.70 -12.54
C TRP A 109 8.09 -7.42 -11.20
N MET A 110 8.53 -8.68 -11.14
CA MET A 110 8.50 -9.47 -9.91
C MET A 110 9.44 -8.89 -8.84
N SER A 111 10.69 -8.61 -9.19
CA SER A 111 11.70 -8.06 -8.29
C SER A 111 11.41 -6.61 -7.85
N GLY A 112 10.69 -5.86 -8.67
CA GLY A 112 10.31 -4.49 -8.35
C GLY A 112 9.19 -4.36 -7.32
N PHE A 113 8.34 -5.37 -7.14
CA PHE A 113 7.13 -5.27 -6.32
C PHE A 113 7.06 -6.30 -5.19
N LEU A 114 7.30 -7.58 -5.47
CA LEU A 114 7.10 -8.65 -4.49
C LEU A 114 8.03 -8.60 -3.27
N PRO A 115 9.33 -8.23 -3.37
CA PRO A 115 10.17 -8.13 -2.19
C PRO A 115 9.64 -7.14 -1.15
N ALA A 116 9.15 -5.98 -1.58
CA ALA A 116 8.55 -5.00 -0.66
C ALA A 116 7.25 -5.55 -0.04
N ALA A 117 6.37 -6.16 -0.84
CA ALA A 117 5.16 -6.79 -0.32
C ALA A 117 5.50 -7.88 0.69
N TRP A 118 6.46 -8.76 0.38
CA TRP A 118 6.91 -9.83 1.27
C TRP A 118 7.50 -9.29 2.58
N ALA A 119 8.44 -8.34 2.51
CA ALA A 119 9.10 -7.78 3.69
C ALA A 119 8.09 -7.13 4.65
N ILE A 120 7.17 -6.32 4.10
CA ILE A 120 6.17 -5.60 4.89
C ILE A 120 5.13 -6.55 5.47
N LEU A 121 4.57 -7.47 4.65
CA LEU A 121 3.58 -8.43 5.13
C LEU A 121 4.17 -9.30 6.25
N ARG A 122 5.38 -9.83 6.05
CA ARG A 122 6.06 -10.68 7.03
C ARG A 122 6.39 -9.94 8.33
N ALA A 123 7.09 -8.81 8.25
CA ALA A 123 7.54 -8.09 9.44
C ALA A 123 6.39 -7.32 10.12
N GLY A 124 5.53 -6.65 9.33
CA GLY A 124 4.35 -5.96 9.83
C GLY A 124 3.34 -6.92 10.46
N GLY A 125 3.08 -8.06 9.80
CA GLY A 125 2.25 -9.11 10.36
C GLY A 125 2.78 -9.64 11.69
N ALA A 126 4.09 -9.94 11.77
CA ALA A 126 4.71 -10.42 13.01
C ALA A 126 4.68 -9.36 14.14
N ALA A 127 4.84 -8.08 13.83
CA ALA A 127 4.76 -7.02 14.82
C ALA A 127 3.32 -6.87 15.37
N LEU A 128 2.32 -6.87 14.51
CA LEU A 128 0.91 -6.82 14.92
C LEU A 128 0.47 -8.08 15.67
N ASP A 129 0.98 -9.25 15.29
CA ASP A 129 0.74 -10.52 15.99
C ASP A 129 1.26 -10.49 17.44
N ARG A 130 2.48 -9.99 17.67
CA ARG A 130 3.01 -9.78 19.02
C ARG A 130 2.14 -8.85 19.87
N ARG A 131 1.54 -7.86 19.23
CA ARG A 131 0.61 -6.92 19.87
C ARG A 131 -0.78 -7.54 20.12
N GLY A 132 -1.16 -8.54 19.36
CA GLY A 132 -2.49 -9.18 19.40
C GLY A 132 -3.63 -8.31 18.84
N SER A 133 -3.31 -7.26 18.10
CA SER A 133 -4.29 -6.33 17.51
C SER A 133 -3.66 -5.46 16.43
N GLY A 134 -4.50 -4.80 15.63
CA GLY A 134 -4.11 -3.84 14.61
C GLY A 134 -4.50 -4.26 13.20
N THR A 135 -4.22 -3.39 12.23
CA THR A 135 -4.60 -3.60 10.83
C THR A 135 -3.38 -3.50 9.92
N LEU A 136 -3.27 -4.40 8.96
CA LEU A 136 -2.31 -4.34 7.86
C LEU A 136 -3.06 -4.26 6.53
N VAL A 137 -2.78 -3.20 5.75
CA VAL A 137 -3.39 -3.00 4.43
C VAL A 137 -2.32 -3.08 3.36
N GLN A 138 -2.47 -4.07 2.47
CA GLN A 138 -1.73 -4.16 1.22
C GLN A 138 -2.52 -3.45 0.13
N ILE A 139 -2.01 -2.33 -0.40
CA ILE A 139 -2.61 -1.66 -1.55
C ILE A 139 -2.12 -2.32 -2.84
N SER A 140 -3.04 -2.54 -3.76
CA SER A 140 -2.84 -3.16 -5.06
C SER A 140 -3.71 -2.49 -6.12
N GLY A 141 -3.60 -2.91 -7.37
CA GLY A 141 -4.43 -2.43 -8.48
C GLY A 141 -5.28 -3.55 -9.08
N GLY A 142 -6.12 -3.22 -10.08
CA GLY A 142 -7.00 -4.18 -10.76
C GLY A 142 -6.29 -5.39 -11.35
N SER A 143 -4.99 -5.25 -11.67
CA SER A 143 -4.16 -6.38 -12.12
C SER A 143 -3.93 -7.47 -11.07
N ALA A 144 -4.32 -7.27 -9.81
CA ALA A 144 -4.37 -8.33 -8.80
C ALA A 144 -5.60 -9.24 -8.92
N ARG A 145 -6.59 -8.85 -9.71
CA ARG A 145 -7.86 -9.59 -9.90
C ARG A 145 -8.05 -10.11 -11.31
N ARG A 146 -7.56 -9.37 -12.29
CA ARG A 146 -7.67 -9.72 -13.70
C ARG A 146 -6.37 -9.47 -14.44
N ALA A 147 -5.95 -10.42 -15.24
CA ALA A 147 -4.88 -10.22 -16.21
C ALA A 147 -5.44 -9.60 -17.47
N MET A 148 -4.84 -8.49 -17.92
CA MET A 148 -5.23 -7.81 -19.15
C MET A 148 -4.17 -8.06 -20.24
N PRO A 149 -4.54 -8.04 -21.52
CA PRO A 149 -3.58 -8.10 -22.61
C PRO A 149 -2.48 -7.05 -22.43
N GLY A 150 -1.23 -7.43 -22.63
CA GLY A 150 -0.07 -6.57 -22.44
C GLY A 150 0.34 -6.29 -20.98
N ARG A 151 -0.31 -6.90 -19.99
CA ARG A 151 -0.03 -6.70 -18.56
C ARG A 151 0.32 -7.98 -17.80
N GLY A 152 0.73 -9.04 -18.51
CA GLY A 152 1.04 -10.34 -17.91
C GLY A 152 2.08 -10.27 -16.78
N PRO A 153 3.27 -9.72 -17.01
CA PRO A 153 4.32 -9.61 -15.98
C PRO A 153 3.88 -8.79 -14.75
N TRP A 154 3.20 -7.67 -14.97
CA TRP A 154 2.61 -6.85 -13.91
C TRP A 154 1.56 -7.62 -13.12
N ALA A 155 0.63 -8.30 -13.81
CA ALA A 155 -0.40 -9.10 -13.17
C ALA A 155 0.20 -10.23 -12.33
N ALA A 156 1.24 -10.93 -12.82
CA ALA A 156 1.91 -11.98 -12.06
C ALA A 156 2.42 -11.47 -10.70
N ALA A 157 3.07 -10.30 -10.67
CA ALA A 157 3.53 -9.70 -9.42
C ALA A 157 2.36 -9.31 -8.49
N GLN A 158 1.29 -8.74 -9.05
CA GLN A 158 0.12 -8.31 -8.26
C GLN A 158 -0.67 -9.51 -7.72
N PHE A 159 -0.87 -10.58 -8.49
CA PHE A 159 -1.48 -11.82 -8.01
C PHE A 159 -0.61 -12.48 -6.94
N GLY A 160 0.72 -12.43 -7.06
CA GLY A 160 1.64 -12.89 -6.03
C GLY A 160 1.44 -12.16 -4.70
N ALA A 161 1.39 -10.84 -4.71
CA ALA A 161 1.12 -10.05 -3.51
C ALA A 161 -0.28 -10.32 -2.92
N ARG A 162 -1.29 -10.50 -3.77
CA ARG A 162 -2.64 -10.90 -3.33
C ARG A 162 -2.63 -12.24 -2.60
N ALA A 163 -1.95 -13.25 -3.17
CA ALA A 163 -1.84 -14.58 -2.55
C ALA A 163 -1.18 -14.51 -1.17
N LEU A 164 -0.06 -13.77 -1.05
CA LEU A 164 0.63 -13.55 0.22
C LEU A 164 -0.26 -12.85 1.25
N THR A 165 -1.00 -11.81 0.83
CA THR A 165 -1.91 -11.06 1.70
C THR A 165 -3.04 -11.94 2.22
N HIS A 166 -3.66 -12.76 1.36
CA HIS A 166 -4.74 -13.64 1.75
C HIS A 166 -4.25 -14.78 2.67
N ALA A 167 -3.07 -15.34 2.44
CA ALA A 167 -2.48 -16.33 3.35
C ALA A 167 -2.29 -15.73 4.74
N LEU A 168 -1.63 -14.57 4.82
CA LEU A 168 -1.40 -13.87 6.08
C LEU A 168 -2.72 -13.49 6.79
N ALA A 169 -3.74 -13.07 6.04
CA ALA A 169 -5.06 -12.75 6.61
C ALA A 169 -5.69 -13.95 7.32
N GLN A 170 -5.56 -15.14 6.74
CA GLN A 170 -6.08 -16.38 7.35
C GLN A 170 -5.27 -16.80 8.59
N GLU A 171 -3.95 -16.63 8.55
CA GLU A 171 -3.04 -16.96 9.66
C GLU A 171 -3.26 -16.06 10.87
N LEU A 172 -3.47 -14.75 10.65
CA LEU A 172 -3.50 -13.76 11.72
C LEU A 172 -4.91 -13.40 12.22
N ARG A 173 -5.94 -13.66 11.44
CA ARG A 173 -7.33 -13.41 11.87
C ARG A 173 -7.69 -14.04 13.22
N PRO A 174 -7.38 -15.32 13.50
CA PRO A 174 -7.66 -15.93 14.81
C PRO A 174 -6.83 -15.34 15.95
N ARG A 175 -5.80 -14.55 15.62
CA ARG A 175 -4.91 -13.88 16.59
C ARG A 175 -5.26 -12.40 16.82
N GLY A 176 -6.40 -11.95 16.27
CA GLY A 176 -6.89 -10.59 16.49
C GLY A 176 -6.28 -9.52 15.59
N VAL A 177 -5.59 -9.90 14.51
CA VAL A 177 -5.00 -8.96 13.53
C VAL A 177 -5.82 -8.95 12.24
N HIS A 178 -6.19 -7.77 11.80
CA HIS A 178 -6.89 -7.54 10.54
C HIS A 178 -5.89 -7.35 9.41
N VAL A 179 -5.87 -8.25 8.43
CA VAL A 179 -5.07 -8.09 7.20
C VAL A 179 -6.02 -7.98 6.01
N ALA A 180 -5.87 -6.92 5.22
CA ALA A 180 -6.73 -6.64 4.09
C ALA A 180 -5.95 -6.29 2.82
N LEU A 181 -6.45 -6.77 1.68
CA LEU A 181 -6.06 -6.30 0.35
C LEU A 181 -7.00 -5.18 -0.07
N LEU A 182 -6.46 -4.01 -0.37
CA LEU A 182 -7.19 -2.91 -1.01
C LEU A 182 -6.81 -2.85 -2.48
N VAL A 183 -7.78 -3.11 -3.34
CA VAL A 183 -7.61 -3.03 -4.80
C VAL A 183 -8.17 -1.69 -5.29
N ALA A 184 -7.28 -0.77 -5.65
CA ALA A 184 -7.62 0.47 -6.35
C ALA A 184 -7.69 0.15 -7.85
N ASP A 185 -8.87 -0.25 -8.33
CA ASP A 185 -9.09 -0.69 -9.69
C ASP A 185 -9.54 0.47 -10.58
N GLY A 186 -8.57 1.26 -10.97
CA GLY A 186 -8.73 2.44 -11.80
C GLY A 186 -7.42 3.20 -11.94
N VAL A 187 -7.41 4.20 -12.78
CA VAL A 187 -6.29 5.14 -12.87
C VAL A 187 -6.35 6.06 -11.66
N ILE A 188 -5.26 6.14 -10.90
CA ILE A 188 -5.15 7.11 -9.81
C ILE A 188 -4.57 8.40 -10.37
N GLN A 189 -5.30 9.50 -10.18
CA GLN A 189 -4.84 10.84 -10.53
C GLN A 189 -3.60 11.21 -9.70
N THR A 190 -2.58 11.73 -10.35
CA THR A 190 -1.33 12.16 -9.73
C THR A 190 -0.79 13.40 -10.42
N GLU A 191 0.20 14.06 -9.82
CA GLU A 191 0.90 15.20 -10.46
C GLU A 191 1.54 14.82 -11.82
N ARG A 192 1.95 13.54 -11.98
CA ARG A 192 2.52 13.02 -13.25
C ARG A 192 1.47 12.56 -14.24
N ASN A 193 0.25 12.35 -13.79
CA ASN A 193 -0.90 11.97 -14.59
C ASN A 193 -2.14 12.70 -14.06
N PRO A 194 -2.29 13.99 -14.38
CA PRO A 194 -3.33 14.84 -13.80
C PRO A 194 -4.73 14.53 -14.33
N MET A 195 -4.86 13.68 -15.36
CA MET A 195 -6.14 13.30 -15.99
C MET A 195 -6.93 14.50 -16.55
N GLU A 196 -6.19 15.54 -16.99
CA GLU A 196 -6.79 16.77 -17.52
C GLU A 196 -7.79 16.49 -18.66
N GLY A 197 -8.94 17.16 -18.62
CA GLY A 197 -9.99 17.04 -19.63
C GLY A 197 -10.81 15.74 -19.55
N ARG A 198 -10.59 14.90 -18.56
CA ARG A 198 -11.43 13.72 -18.30
C ARG A 198 -12.45 13.97 -17.20
N PRO A 199 -13.63 13.34 -17.28
CA PRO A 199 -14.60 13.39 -16.20
C PRO A 199 -14.00 12.85 -14.87
N PRO A 200 -14.26 13.48 -13.71
CA PRO A 200 -13.75 13.02 -12.42
C PRO A 200 -14.09 11.56 -12.11
N GLU A 201 -15.24 11.10 -12.56
CA GLU A 201 -15.73 9.73 -12.38
C GLU A 201 -14.96 8.67 -13.17
N GLU A 202 -14.01 9.05 -14.02
CA GLU A 202 -13.14 8.12 -14.77
C GLU A 202 -11.81 7.81 -14.05
N SER A 203 -11.57 8.41 -12.88
CA SER A 203 -10.34 8.21 -12.13
C SER A 203 -10.56 8.21 -10.63
N LEU A 204 -9.66 7.57 -9.90
CA LEU A 204 -9.55 7.67 -8.45
C LEU A 204 -8.61 8.82 -8.10
N THR A 205 -8.82 9.42 -6.93
CA THR A 205 -7.84 10.28 -6.27
C THR A 205 -7.03 9.49 -5.24
N ALA A 206 -5.92 10.03 -4.78
CA ALA A 206 -5.17 9.46 -3.67
C ALA A 206 -5.99 9.48 -2.36
N GLU A 207 -6.85 10.48 -2.22
CA GLU A 207 -7.77 10.68 -1.10
C GLU A 207 -8.85 9.60 -1.04
N ASP A 208 -9.38 9.15 -2.20
CA ASP A 208 -10.34 8.03 -2.25
C ASP A 208 -9.70 6.75 -1.71
N VAL A 209 -8.45 6.50 -2.09
CA VAL A 209 -7.70 5.35 -1.57
C VAL A 209 -7.41 5.49 -0.07
N ALA A 210 -7.06 6.69 0.40
CA ALA A 210 -6.84 6.96 1.82
C ALA A 210 -8.14 6.75 2.65
N ALA A 211 -9.28 7.20 2.14
CA ALA A 211 -10.59 6.96 2.78
C ALA A 211 -10.91 5.45 2.87
N ALA A 212 -10.59 4.67 1.84
CA ALA A 212 -10.74 3.23 1.87
C ALA A 212 -9.81 2.55 2.90
N VAL A 213 -8.56 3.02 3.05
CA VAL A 213 -7.65 2.58 4.13
C VAL A 213 -8.23 2.91 5.49
N ALA A 214 -8.76 4.13 5.68
CA ALA A 214 -9.40 4.55 6.91
C ALA A 214 -10.59 3.67 7.28
N TYR A 215 -11.43 3.34 6.30
CA TYR A 215 -12.55 2.41 6.47
C TYR A 215 -12.08 1.05 6.97
N LEU A 216 -11.08 0.44 6.31
CA LEU A 216 -10.53 -0.85 6.73
C LEU A 216 -9.95 -0.80 8.16
N ALA A 217 -9.24 0.27 8.51
CA ALA A 217 -8.65 0.45 9.83
C ALA A 217 -9.70 0.66 10.94
N SER A 218 -10.90 1.13 10.60
CA SER A 218 -11.98 1.38 11.56
C SER A 218 -12.85 0.15 11.87
N GLN A 219 -12.67 -0.94 11.14
CA GLN A 219 -13.51 -2.12 11.28
C GLN A 219 -13.25 -2.89 12.59
N THR A 220 -14.32 -3.42 13.15
CA THR A 220 -14.24 -4.27 14.34
C THR A 220 -14.06 -5.74 13.97
N PRO A 221 -13.56 -6.59 14.87
CA PRO A 221 -13.39 -8.03 14.63
C PRO A 221 -14.66 -8.78 14.22
N ARG A 222 -15.83 -8.18 14.40
CA ARG A 222 -17.12 -8.77 14.00
C ARG A 222 -17.36 -8.73 12.49
N ALA A 223 -16.70 -7.80 11.76
CA ALA A 223 -16.99 -7.57 10.35
C ALA A 223 -15.74 -7.05 9.59
N TRP A 224 -14.68 -7.85 9.55
CA TRP A 224 -13.48 -7.52 8.78
C TRP A 224 -13.64 -7.82 7.28
N THR A 225 -13.29 -6.85 6.46
CA THR A 225 -13.18 -6.97 5.02
C THR A 225 -11.76 -7.42 4.65
N HIS A 226 -11.61 -8.57 4.04
CA HIS A 226 -10.28 -9.08 3.64
C HIS A 226 -9.84 -8.64 2.26
N GLU A 227 -10.80 -8.34 1.38
CA GLU A 227 -10.53 -7.74 0.06
C GLU A 227 -11.57 -6.65 -0.19
N LEU A 228 -11.10 -5.42 -0.39
CA LEU A 228 -11.92 -4.27 -0.74
C LEU A 228 -11.51 -3.78 -2.13
N VAL A 229 -12.48 -3.63 -3.02
CA VAL A 229 -12.26 -3.08 -4.36
C VAL A 229 -12.94 -1.73 -4.45
N ILE A 230 -12.21 -0.72 -4.89
CA ILE A 230 -12.76 0.58 -5.25
C ILE A 230 -12.49 0.83 -6.73
N THR A 231 -13.52 1.25 -7.46
CA THR A 231 -13.49 1.46 -8.91
C THR A 231 -14.19 2.76 -9.24
N PRO A 232 -13.66 3.61 -10.14
CA PRO A 232 -14.37 4.78 -10.62
C PRO A 232 -15.69 4.41 -11.27
N ALA A 233 -16.73 5.21 -11.06
CA ALA A 233 -18.06 4.94 -11.62
C ALA A 233 -18.07 4.94 -13.15
N GLY A 234 -17.18 5.69 -13.78
CA GLY A 234 -17.01 5.76 -15.24
C GLY A 234 -16.11 4.68 -15.83
N ASP A 235 -15.58 3.73 -15.02
CA ASP A 235 -14.80 2.62 -15.56
C ASP A 235 -15.70 1.66 -16.34
N THR A 236 -15.19 1.16 -17.45
CA THR A 236 -15.93 0.23 -18.34
C THR A 236 -16.01 -1.19 -17.78
N TRP A 237 -15.26 -1.49 -16.75
CA TRP A 237 -15.26 -2.79 -16.09
C TRP A 237 -15.53 -2.64 -14.59
N VAL A 238 -16.58 -3.33 -14.15
CA VAL A 238 -16.92 -3.46 -12.72
C VAL A 238 -16.71 -4.91 -12.31
N PRO A 239 -16.06 -5.19 -11.17
CA PRO A 239 -15.80 -6.55 -10.68
C PRO A 239 -17.07 -7.34 -10.41
#